data_a5efbe053ce8d77f0a96411951b68204
#
_entry.id   a5efbe053ce8d77f0a96411951b68204
#
_cell.length_a   1.000
_cell.length_b   1.000
_cell.length_c   1.000
_cell.angle_alpha   90.00
_cell.angle_beta   90.00
_cell.angle_gamma   90.00
#
_symmetry.space_group_name_H-M   'P 1'
#
loop_
_entity.id
_entity.type
_entity.pdbx_description
1 polymer ?
#
loop_
_entity_poly.entity_id
_entity_poly.type
_entity_poly.pdbx_seq_one_letter_code
_entity_poly.pdbx_strand_id
1 'polypeptide(L)'
;MELEDIKAQIQLVAGVMSKFFIDLETFLNEENAKKENGEEYDEYVVNNAKLAQMHASHSLGELIEVKSCITEDLSPVDKFCKMQYESEMNQAIEAMVNKTKLDDIFKED
;
A
#
# COMPACT_ATOMS: atom_id res chain seq x y z
N MET A 1 11.38 -8.22 27.16
CA MET A 1 10.55 -8.35 25.94
C MET A 1 11.24 -9.31 24.99
N GLU A 2 10.56 -10.34 24.58
CA GLU A 2 11.11 -11.33 23.68
C GLU A 2 10.78 -11.02 22.22
N LEU A 3 11.54 -11.59 21.29
CA LEU A 3 11.33 -11.40 19.86
C LEU A 3 9.92 -11.84 19.44
N GLU A 4 9.38 -12.89 20.06
CA GLU A 4 8.02 -13.36 19.78
C GLU A 4 6.95 -12.32 20.13
N ASP A 5 7.19 -11.51 21.17
CA ASP A 5 6.28 -10.42 21.54
C ASP A 5 6.25 -9.34 20.46
N ILE A 6 7.40 -9.04 19.88
CA ILE A 6 7.53 -8.06 18.78
C ILE A 6 6.81 -8.58 17.54
N LYS A 7 7.00 -9.86 17.19
CA LYS A 7 6.31 -10.50 16.06
C LYS A 7 4.80 -10.46 16.24
N ALA A 8 4.31 -10.72 17.45
CA ALA A 8 2.88 -10.67 17.77
C ALA A 8 2.30 -9.26 17.59
N GLN A 9 3.05 -8.23 18.01
CA GLN A 9 2.65 -6.84 17.83
C GLN A 9 2.55 -6.47 16.33
N ILE A 10 3.54 -6.88 15.54
CA ILE A 10 3.52 -6.64 14.09
C ILE A 10 2.31 -7.32 13.47
N GLN A 11 2.04 -8.56 13.84
CA GLN A 11 0.89 -9.32 13.31
C GLN A 11 -0.44 -8.64 13.65
N LEU A 12 -0.56 -8.11 14.86
CA LEU A 12 -1.76 -7.39 15.29
C LEU A 12 -1.99 -6.14 14.44
N VAL A 13 -0.94 -5.34 14.26
CA VAL A 13 -1.02 -4.11 13.44
C VAL A 13 -1.32 -4.45 11.99
N ALA A 14 -0.69 -5.48 11.44
CA ALA A 14 -0.95 -5.94 10.08
C ALA A 14 -2.40 -6.36 9.89
N GLY A 15 -2.99 -7.04 10.89
CA GLY A 15 -4.40 -7.42 10.86
C GLY A 15 -5.34 -6.22 10.84
N VAL A 16 -5.05 -5.19 11.65
CA VAL A 16 -5.84 -3.94 11.67
C VAL A 16 -5.73 -3.21 10.33
N MET A 17 -4.53 -3.10 9.78
CA MET A 17 -4.31 -2.44 8.48
C MET A 17 -5.02 -3.18 7.35
N SER A 18 -4.98 -4.51 7.35
CA SER A 18 -5.67 -5.34 6.35
C SER A 18 -7.18 -5.14 6.42
N LYS A 19 -7.75 -5.10 7.61
CA LYS A 19 -9.19 -4.84 7.80
C LYS A 19 -9.56 -3.46 7.31
N PHE A 20 -8.76 -2.46 7.61
CA PHE A 20 -8.97 -1.08 7.16
C PHE A 20 -8.99 -1.00 5.63
N PHE A 21 -8.05 -1.68 4.97
CA PHE A 21 -7.97 -1.75 3.50
C PHE A 21 -9.25 -2.38 2.92
N ILE A 22 -9.71 -3.49 3.51
CA ILE A 22 -10.93 -4.18 3.06
C ILE A 22 -12.16 -3.30 3.27
N ASP A 23 -12.26 -2.61 4.39
CA ASP A 23 -13.39 -1.71 4.68
C ASP A 23 -13.43 -0.55 3.68
N LEU A 24 -12.28 0.01 3.31
CA LEU A 24 -12.20 1.04 2.27
C LEU A 24 -12.61 0.49 0.90
N GLU A 25 -12.24 -0.73 0.58
CA GLU A 25 -12.64 -1.39 -0.68
C GLU A 25 -14.15 -1.54 -0.74
N THR A 26 -14.78 -1.98 0.36
CA THR A 26 -16.22 -2.10 0.46
C THR A 26 -16.90 -0.75 0.27
N PHE A 27 -16.40 0.28 0.93
CA PHE A 27 -16.90 1.65 0.79
C PHE A 27 -16.82 2.13 -0.67
N LEU A 28 -15.69 1.92 -1.32
CA LEU A 28 -15.50 2.33 -2.71
C LEU A 28 -16.44 1.60 -3.66
N ASN A 29 -16.69 0.31 -3.43
CA ASN A 29 -17.63 -0.46 -4.24
C ASN A 29 -19.05 0.05 -4.07
N GLU A 30 -19.46 0.42 -2.85
CA GLU A 30 -20.79 0.99 -2.57
C GLU A 30 -20.94 2.35 -3.27
N GLU A 31 -19.93 3.21 -3.23
CA GLU A 31 -19.95 4.52 -3.89
C GLU A 31 -20.00 4.38 -5.41
N ASN A 32 -19.24 3.44 -5.97
CA ASN A 32 -19.30 3.15 -7.41
C ASN A 32 -20.67 2.67 -7.85
N ALA A 33 -21.33 1.85 -7.03
CA ALA A 33 -22.70 1.40 -7.30
C ALA A 33 -23.70 2.58 -7.32
N LYS A 34 -23.55 3.54 -6.40
CA LYS A 34 -24.35 4.78 -6.38
C LYS A 34 -24.17 5.56 -7.68
N LYS A 35 -22.93 5.70 -8.13
CA LYS A 35 -22.60 6.42 -9.38
C LYS A 35 -23.26 5.75 -10.57
N GLU A 36 -23.21 4.43 -10.68
CA GLU A 36 -23.84 3.66 -11.78
C GLU A 36 -25.33 3.77 -11.77
N ASN A 37 -25.94 3.87 -10.59
CA ASN A 37 -27.40 4.01 -10.42
C ASN A 37 -27.90 5.44 -10.56
N GLY A 38 -27.03 6.41 -10.82
CA GLY A 38 -27.39 7.82 -10.93
C GLY A 38 -27.73 8.47 -9.59
N GLU A 39 -27.34 7.86 -8.48
CA GLU A 39 -27.53 8.39 -7.14
C GLU A 39 -26.47 9.46 -6.81
N GLU A 40 -26.74 10.24 -5.78
CA GLU A 40 -25.83 11.29 -5.32
C GLU A 40 -24.49 10.67 -4.90
N TYR A 41 -23.39 11.27 -5.40
CA TYR A 41 -22.06 10.72 -5.32
C TYR A 41 -21.05 11.87 -5.11
N ASP A 42 -20.23 11.76 -4.07
CA ASP A 42 -19.20 12.74 -3.79
C ASP A 42 -17.84 12.25 -4.31
N GLU A 43 -17.43 12.79 -5.45
CA GLU A 43 -16.18 12.43 -6.10
C GLU A 43 -14.95 12.76 -5.24
N TYR A 44 -15.01 13.85 -4.48
CA TYR A 44 -13.91 14.23 -3.59
C TYR A 44 -13.69 13.19 -2.49
N VAL A 45 -14.75 12.73 -1.85
CA VAL A 45 -14.68 11.70 -0.81
C VAL A 45 -14.14 10.40 -1.40
N VAL A 46 -14.60 10.00 -2.58
CA VAL A 46 -14.14 8.77 -3.26
C VAL A 46 -12.65 8.85 -3.58
N ASN A 47 -12.19 9.97 -4.12
CA ASN A 47 -10.77 10.16 -4.45
C ASN A 47 -9.90 10.12 -3.20
N ASN A 48 -10.35 10.71 -2.10
CA ASN A 48 -9.64 10.65 -0.82
C ASN A 48 -9.62 9.24 -0.25
N ALA A 49 -10.70 8.48 -0.39
CA ALA A 49 -10.75 7.08 0.04
C ALA A 49 -9.78 6.20 -0.77
N LYS A 50 -9.67 6.42 -2.07
CA LYS A 50 -8.68 5.74 -2.92
C LYS A 50 -7.26 6.04 -2.48
N LEU A 51 -6.97 7.30 -2.16
CA LEU A 51 -5.66 7.71 -1.66
C LEU A 51 -5.36 7.05 -0.32
N ALA A 52 -6.33 7.04 0.59
CA ALA A 52 -6.20 6.38 1.89
C ALA A 52 -5.93 4.87 1.74
N GLN A 53 -6.60 4.21 0.79
CA GLN A 53 -6.39 2.80 0.50
C GLN A 53 -4.96 2.54 0.00
N MET A 54 -4.45 3.40 -0.86
CA MET A 54 -3.08 3.32 -1.36
C MET A 54 -2.07 3.44 -0.21
N HIS A 55 -2.28 4.40 0.70
CA HIS A 55 -1.41 4.57 1.87
C HIS A 55 -1.48 3.36 2.81
N ALA A 56 -2.67 2.79 3.01
CA ALA A 56 -2.84 1.60 3.85
C ALA A 56 -2.08 0.40 3.26
N SER A 57 -2.16 0.21 1.94
CA SER A 57 -1.44 -0.85 1.23
C SER A 57 0.09 -0.69 1.38
N HIS A 58 0.58 0.53 1.22
CA HIS A 58 2.01 0.85 1.38
C HIS A 58 2.48 0.60 2.81
N SER A 59 1.71 1.04 3.81
CA SER A 59 2.04 0.85 5.23
C SER A 59 2.08 -0.64 5.59
N LEU A 60 1.16 -1.43 5.05
CA LEU A 60 1.14 -2.87 5.25
C LEU A 60 2.40 -3.52 4.67
N GLY A 61 2.80 -3.12 3.46
CA GLY A 61 4.02 -3.59 2.81
C GLY A 61 5.26 -3.28 3.62
N GLU A 62 5.39 -2.06 4.14
CA GLU A 62 6.50 -1.65 5.00
C GLU A 62 6.54 -2.45 6.29
N LEU A 63 5.38 -2.71 6.89
CA LEU A 63 5.29 -3.50 8.11
C LEU A 63 5.78 -4.93 7.89
N ILE A 64 5.43 -5.52 6.75
CA ILE A 64 5.88 -6.87 6.38
C ILE A 64 7.38 -6.89 6.10
N GLU A 65 7.93 -5.84 5.51
CA GLU A 65 9.39 -5.67 5.37
C GLU A 65 10.07 -5.67 6.73
N VAL A 66 9.53 -4.93 7.71
CA VAL A 66 10.06 -4.92 9.08
C VAL A 66 10.01 -6.33 9.67
N LYS A 67 8.89 -7.04 9.50
CA LYS A 67 8.75 -8.41 9.96
C LYS A 67 9.81 -9.33 9.35
N SER A 68 10.10 -9.16 8.06
CA SER A 68 11.08 -9.98 7.34
C SER A 68 12.51 -9.76 7.83
N CYS A 69 12.80 -8.59 8.43
CA CYS A 69 14.11 -8.31 9.02
C CYS A 69 14.37 -9.11 10.30
N ILE A 70 13.31 -9.52 10.99
CA ILE A 70 13.43 -10.22 12.28
C ILE A 70 13.00 -11.68 12.21
N THR A 71 12.44 -12.13 11.10
CA THR A 71 12.05 -13.53 10.89
C THR A 71 12.03 -13.90 9.41
N GLU A 72 12.40 -15.15 9.12
CA GLU A 72 12.26 -15.70 7.79
C GLU A 72 10.94 -16.46 7.61
N ASP A 73 10.18 -16.60 8.71
CA ASP A 73 8.93 -17.36 8.73
C ASP A 73 7.76 -16.46 8.32
N LEU A 74 7.67 -16.21 7.02
CA LEU A 74 6.58 -15.42 6.44
C LEU A 74 5.51 -16.34 5.86
N SER A 75 4.23 -15.99 6.10
CA SER A 75 3.12 -16.68 5.46
C SER A 75 3.14 -16.43 3.94
N PRO A 76 2.48 -17.28 3.12
CA PRO A 76 2.37 -17.02 1.68
C PRO A 76 1.76 -15.64 1.36
N VAL A 77 0.80 -15.18 2.16
CA VAL A 77 0.19 -13.84 2.00
C VAL A 77 1.21 -12.76 2.29
N ASP A 78 1.99 -12.89 3.37
CA ASP A 78 3.06 -11.95 3.72
C ASP A 78 4.09 -11.87 2.60
N LYS A 79 4.50 -13.01 2.04
CA LYS A 79 5.46 -13.06 0.93
C LYS A 79 4.93 -12.33 -0.30
N PHE A 80 3.67 -12.52 -0.61
CA PHE A 80 3.02 -11.85 -1.73
C PHE A 80 2.99 -10.34 -1.54
N CYS A 81 2.57 -9.86 -0.36
CA CYS A 81 2.53 -8.43 -0.04
C CYS A 81 3.93 -7.81 -0.08
N LYS A 82 4.93 -8.52 0.43
CA LYS A 82 6.33 -8.09 0.38
C LYS A 82 6.79 -7.92 -1.07
N MET A 83 6.51 -8.89 -1.92
CA MET A 83 6.89 -8.85 -3.33
C MET A 83 6.22 -7.68 -4.06
N GLN A 84 4.94 -7.43 -3.79
CA GLN A 84 4.22 -6.27 -4.36
C GLN A 84 4.84 -4.96 -3.92
N TYR A 85 5.13 -4.82 -2.62
CA TYR A 85 5.74 -3.62 -2.08
C TYR A 85 7.11 -3.36 -2.72
N GLU A 86 7.96 -4.37 -2.80
CA GLU A 86 9.28 -4.27 -3.42
C GLU A 86 9.19 -3.90 -4.90
N SER A 87 8.23 -4.48 -5.62
CA SER A 87 8.00 -4.16 -7.03
C SER A 87 7.57 -2.70 -7.21
N GLU A 88 6.65 -2.21 -6.39
CA GLU A 88 6.21 -0.82 -6.41
C GLU A 88 7.37 0.15 -6.10
N MET A 89 8.19 -0.19 -5.10
CA MET A 89 9.36 0.61 -4.75
C MET A 89 10.38 0.66 -5.88
N ASN A 90 10.64 -0.48 -6.52
CA ASN A 90 11.56 -0.55 -7.65
C ASN A 90 11.05 0.27 -8.84
N GLN A 91 9.76 0.23 -9.13
CA GLN A 91 9.16 1.04 -10.17
C GLN A 91 9.29 2.54 -9.87
N ALA A 92 9.08 2.93 -8.62
CA ALA A 92 9.22 4.32 -8.20
C ALA A 92 10.67 4.79 -8.35
N ILE A 93 11.65 3.98 -7.95
CA ILE A 93 13.08 4.28 -8.10
C ILE A 93 13.43 4.42 -9.57
N GLU A 94 12.97 3.49 -10.41
CA GLU A 94 13.20 3.51 -11.85
C GLU A 94 12.64 4.78 -12.50
N ALA A 95 11.44 5.18 -12.12
CA ALA A 95 10.81 6.41 -12.61
C ALA A 95 11.62 7.64 -12.19
N MET A 96 12.13 7.67 -10.97
CA MET A 96 12.99 8.78 -10.49
C MET A 96 14.30 8.85 -11.25
N VAL A 97 14.95 7.70 -11.49
CA VAL A 97 16.20 7.62 -12.26
C VAL A 97 15.98 8.11 -13.70
N ASN A 98 14.91 7.67 -14.33
CA ASN A 98 14.57 8.08 -15.70
C ASN A 98 14.28 9.58 -15.78
N LYS A 99 13.59 10.14 -14.80
CA LYS A 99 13.33 11.57 -14.71
C LYS A 99 14.65 12.36 -14.59
N THR A 100 15.56 11.90 -13.75
CA THR A 100 16.88 12.53 -13.57
C THR A 100 17.67 12.52 -14.88
N LYS A 101 17.65 11.42 -15.62
CA LYS A 101 18.31 11.31 -16.92
C LYS A 101 17.72 12.29 -17.93
N LEU A 102 16.41 12.44 -17.98
CA LEU A 102 15.74 13.39 -18.87
C LEU A 102 16.09 14.82 -18.50
N ASP A 103 16.11 15.15 -17.21
CA ASP A 103 16.51 16.48 -16.73
C ASP A 103 17.96 16.81 -17.13
N ASP A 104 18.86 15.84 -17.05
CA ASP A 104 20.26 16.01 -17.47
C ASP A 104 20.36 16.27 -18.98
N ILE A 105 19.57 15.59 -19.78
CA ILE A 105 19.51 15.82 -21.25
C ILE A 105 19.06 17.25 -21.55
N PHE A 106 18.04 17.75 -20.84
CA PHE A 106 17.51 19.09 -21.05
C PHE A 106 18.42 20.19 -20.47
N LYS A 107 19.32 19.86 -19.56
CA LYS A 107 20.26 20.82 -18.95
C LYS A 107 21.49 21.10 -19.79
N GLU A 108 21.76 20.32 -20.82
CA GLU A 108 22.96 20.44 -21.64
C GLU A 108 22.86 21.52 -22.73
N ASP A 109 21.84 22.31 -22.69
CA ASP A 109 21.75 23.49 -23.55
C ASP A 109 22.47 24.69 -22.89
#